data_f9333d48c501c01bb20d94efd7ade420
#
_entry.id   f9333d48c501c01bb20d94efd7ade420
#
_cell.length_a   1.000
_cell.length_b   1.000
_cell.length_c   1.000
_cell.angle_alpha   90.00
_cell.angle_beta   90.00
_cell.angle_gamma   90.00
#
_symmetry.space_group_name_H-M   'P 1'
#
loop_
_entity.id
_entity.type
_entity.pdbx_description
1 polymer ?
#
loop_
_entity_poly.entity_id
_entity_poly.type
_entity_poly.pdbx_seq_one_letter_code
_entity_poly.pdbx_strand_id
1 'polypeptide(L)'
;MNIDLDNINEEMVYQAFGVDGKEAEALNDSYLELFELIGRDAMLKLFKYFRGDKIDCPMRLYRPEFIADLAKQETDRRERAKIARAGGYTVKFIEGVLSKRRKENESE
;
A
#
# COMPACT_ATOMS: atom_id res chain seq x y z
N MET A 1 -24.65 -8.33 -23.27
CA MET A 1 -24.93 -7.54 -22.07
C MET A 1 -24.06 -6.29 -22.11
N ASN A 2 -24.69 -5.13 -22.16
CA ASN A 2 -23.95 -3.86 -22.18
C ASN A 2 -23.69 -3.39 -20.76
N ILE A 3 -22.46 -3.56 -20.30
CA ILE A 3 -22.01 -3.03 -19.01
C ILE A 3 -21.24 -1.77 -19.28
N ASP A 4 -21.75 -0.64 -18.79
CA ASP A 4 -21.05 0.64 -18.88
C ASP A 4 -19.98 0.69 -17.80
N LEU A 5 -18.72 0.60 -18.22
CA LEU A 5 -17.58 0.57 -17.30
C LEU A 5 -17.42 1.88 -16.53
N ASP A 6 -17.94 3.00 -17.05
CA ASP A 6 -17.85 4.29 -16.37
C ASP A 6 -18.86 4.42 -15.22
N ASN A 7 -19.94 3.64 -15.27
CA ASN A 7 -20.98 3.61 -14.26
C ASN A 7 -21.11 2.24 -13.62
N ILE A 8 -20.01 1.52 -13.50
CA ILE A 8 -20.04 0.15 -13.00
C ILE A 8 -20.46 0.11 -11.53
N ASN A 9 -21.46 -0.70 -11.24
CA ASN A 9 -21.81 -1.10 -9.89
C ASN A 9 -21.27 -2.52 -9.68
N GLU A 10 -20.27 -2.66 -8.82
CA GLU A 10 -19.56 -3.90 -8.58
C GLU A 10 -20.48 -5.04 -8.18
N GLU A 11 -21.47 -4.74 -7.33
CA GLU A 11 -22.48 -5.71 -6.89
C GLU A 11 -23.27 -6.27 -8.07
N MET A 12 -23.66 -5.38 -8.99
CA MET A 12 -24.43 -5.80 -10.17
C MET A 12 -23.65 -6.74 -11.07
N VAL A 13 -22.36 -6.51 -11.23
CA VAL A 13 -21.51 -7.41 -12.02
C VAL A 13 -21.47 -8.80 -11.38
N TYR A 14 -21.29 -8.85 -10.07
CA TYR A 14 -21.30 -10.12 -9.34
C TYR A 14 -22.63 -10.85 -9.49
N GLN A 15 -23.72 -10.12 -9.33
CA GLN A 15 -25.07 -10.70 -9.46
C GLN A 15 -25.39 -11.13 -10.89
N ALA A 16 -25.04 -10.29 -11.87
CA ALA A 16 -25.34 -10.55 -13.27
C ALA A 16 -24.65 -11.81 -13.80
N PHE A 17 -23.45 -12.10 -13.33
CA PHE A 17 -22.67 -13.24 -13.80
C PHE A 17 -22.68 -14.41 -12.82
N GLY A 18 -23.37 -14.29 -11.68
CA GLY A 18 -23.47 -15.37 -10.70
C GLY A 18 -22.13 -15.77 -10.10
N VAL A 19 -21.29 -14.80 -9.78
CA VAL A 19 -19.92 -15.04 -9.33
C VAL A 19 -19.86 -15.57 -7.89
N ASP A 20 -20.84 -15.21 -7.04
CA ASP A 20 -20.83 -15.66 -5.64
C ASP A 20 -20.71 -17.19 -5.53
N GLY A 21 -19.68 -17.63 -4.81
CA GLY A 21 -19.37 -19.04 -4.65
C GLY A 21 -18.56 -19.64 -5.79
N LYS A 22 -18.27 -18.88 -6.83
CA LYS A 22 -17.53 -19.34 -8.01
C LYS A 22 -16.30 -18.51 -8.31
N GLU A 23 -15.78 -17.81 -7.32
CA GLU A 23 -14.68 -16.86 -7.49
C GLU A 23 -13.43 -17.53 -8.08
N ALA A 24 -13.13 -18.76 -7.66
CA ALA A 24 -11.98 -19.51 -8.18
C ALA A 24 -12.06 -19.77 -9.69
N GLU A 25 -13.27 -19.87 -10.23
CA GLU A 25 -13.50 -20.10 -11.66
C GLU A 25 -13.62 -18.79 -12.43
N ALA A 26 -14.15 -17.77 -11.79
CA ALA A 26 -14.58 -16.55 -12.47
C ALA A 26 -13.56 -15.41 -12.46
N LEU A 27 -12.75 -15.31 -11.39
CA LEU A 27 -11.84 -14.16 -11.22
C LEU A 27 -10.48 -14.44 -11.85
N ASN A 28 -9.90 -13.39 -12.44
CA ASN A 28 -8.49 -13.44 -12.84
C ASN A 28 -7.61 -13.66 -11.61
N ASP A 29 -6.45 -14.27 -11.81
CA ASP A 29 -5.59 -14.74 -10.72
C ASP A 29 -5.29 -13.67 -9.67
N SER A 30 -4.94 -12.46 -10.11
CA SER A 30 -4.63 -11.37 -9.17
C SER A 30 -5.83 -10.98 -8.31
N TYR A 31 -7.01 -10.94 -8.91
CA TYR A 31 -8.23 -10.61 -8.16
C TYR A 31 -8.66 -11.77 -7.27
N LEU A 32 -8.43 -12.99 -7.68
CA LEU A 32 -8.70 -14.15 -6.83
C LEU A 32 -7.83 -14.11 -5.58
N GLU A 33 -6.54 -13.82 -5.71
CA GLU A 33 -5.63 -13.65 -4.58
C GLU A 33 -6.12 -12.56 -3.63
N LEU A 34 -6.52 -11.41 -4.19
CA LEU A 34 -7.06 -10.31 -3.40
C LEU A 34 -8.35 -10.71 -2.69
N PHE A 35 -9.24 -11.41 -3.39
CA PHE A 35 -10.48 -11.91 -2.80
C PHE A 35 -10.19 -12.81 -1.59
N GLU A 36 -9.25 -13.73 -1.72
CA GLU A 36 -8.89 -14.66 -0.64
C GLU A 36 -8.23 -13.93 0.54
N LEU A 37 -7.48 -12.86 0.25
CA LEU A 37 -6.70 -12.14 1.27
C LEU A 37 -7.52 -11.06 1.99
N ILE A 38 -8.29 -10.27 1.26
CA ILE A 38 -8.96 -9.07 1.79
C ILE A 38 -10.49 -9.11 1.68
N GLY A 39 -11.03 -10.14 1.05
CA GLY A 39 -12.47 -10.31 0.90
C GLY A 39 -13.03 -9.60 -0.32
N ARG A 40 -14.30 -9.90 -0.60
CA ARG A 40 -15.03 -9.44 -1.78
C ARG A 40 -15.12 -7.91 -1.87
N ASP A 41 -15.59 -7.26 -0.81
CA ASP A 41 -15.88 -5.83 -0.86
C ASP A 41 -14.63 -4.99 -1.10
N ALA A 42 -13.53 -5.32 -0.41
CA ALA A 42 -12.27 -4.63 -0.58
C ALA A 42 -11.66 -4.90 -1.97
N MET A 43 -11.77 -6.14 -2.45
CA MET A 43 -11.33 -6.49 -3.80
C MET A 43 -12.10 -5.68 -4.86
N LEU A 44 -13.41 -5.56 -4.71
CA LEU A 44 -14.23 -4.81 -5.66
C LEU A 44 -13.90 -3.32 -5.65
N LYS A 45 -13.55 -2.76 -4.49
CA LYS A 45 -13.07 -1.38 -4.41
C LYS A 45 -11.77 -1.19 -5.18
N LEU A 46 -10.82 -2.13 -5.01
CA LEU A 46 -9.57 -2.09 -5.76
C LEU A 46 -9.83 -2.16 -7.27
N PHE A 47 -10.71 -3.05 -7.69
CA PHE A 47 -11.09 -3.17 -9.09
C PHE A 47 -11.67 -1.85 -9.62
N LYS A 48 -12.59 -1.25 -8.88
CA LYS A 48 -13.27 -0.03 -9.31
C LYS A 48 -12.29 1.14 -9.51
N TYR A 49 -11.39 1.34 -8.55
CA TYR A 49 -10.52 2.52 -8.54
C TYR A 49 -9.19 2.30 -9.26
N PHE A 50 -8.73 1.07 -9.38
CA PHE A 50 -7.39 0.77 -9.89
C PHE A 50 -7.34 -0.19 -11.09
N ARG A 51 -8.50 -0.55 -11.66
CA ARG A 51 -8.50 -1.46 -12.81
C ARG A 51 -7.63 -0.91 -13.93
N GLY A 52 -6.79 -1.77 -14.48
CA GLY A 52 -5.85 -1.37 -15.53
C GLY A 52 -4.58 -0.70 -15.02
N ASP A 53 -4.54 -0.30 -13.76
CA ASP A 53 -3.37 0.32 -13.16
C ASP A 53 -2.46 -0.73 -12.52
N LYS A 54 -1.19 -0.39 -12.44
CA LYS A 54 -0.21 -1.20 -11.76
C LYS A 54 0.13 -0.56 -10.42
N ILE A 55 -0.13 -1.27 -9.32
CA ILE A 55 0.19 -0.78 -7.98
C ILE A 55 1.48 -1.43 -7.52
N ASP A 56 2.50 -0.62 -7.31
CA ASP A 56 3.76 -1.09 -6.73
C ASP A 56 3.66 -1.06 -5.21
N CYS A 57 3.88 -2.22 -4.58
CA CYS A 57 3.85 -2.34 -3.13
C CYS A 57 5.28 -2.52 -2.62
N PRO A 58 5.91 -1.45 -2.11
CA PRO A 58 7.26 -1.57 -1.55
C PRO A 58 7.28 -2.55 -0.38
N MET A 59 8.47 -3.05 -0.09
CA MET A 59 8.64 -3.98 1.03
C MET A 59 8.43 -3.28 2.39
N ARG A 60 8.62 -1.97 2.43
CA ARG A 60 8.47 -1.19 3.65
C ARG A 60 7.18 -0.39 3.59
N LEU A 61 6.37 -0.51 4.62
CA LEU A 61 5.06 0.14 4.69
C LEU A 61 5.17 1.66 4.85
N TYR A 62 6.13 2.12 5.65
CA TYR A 62 6.25 3.53 6.00
C TYR A 62 7.34 4.21 5.20
N ARG A 63 7.14 5.48 4.88
CA ARG A 63 8.13 6.30 4.20
C ARG A 63 9.33 6.55 5.13
N PRO A 64 10.56 6.54 4.60
CA PRO A 64 11.73 6.78 5.44
C PRO A 64 11.72 8.14 6.12
N GLU A 65 11.13 9.17 5.48
CA GLU A 65 11.01 10.51 6.04
C GLU A 65 10.14 10.53 7.30
N PHE A 66 9.06 9.76 7.31
CA PHE A 66 8.18 9.63 8.47
C PHE A 66 8.93 8.97 9.64
N ILE A 67 9.63 7.87 9.36
CA ILE A 67 10.43 7.17 10.38
C ILE A 67 11.56 8.07 10.88
N ALA A 68 12.19 8.85 9.99
CA ALA A 68 13.24 9.80 10.36
C ALA A 68 12.69 10.88 11.31
N ASP A 69 11.49 11.38 11.06
CA ASP A 69 10.87 12.39 11.92
C ASP A 69 10.59 11.83 13.32
N LEU A 70 10.15 10.58 13.43
CA LEU A 70 9.97 9.92 14.73
C LEU A 70 11.31 9.73 15.44
N ALA A 71 12.33 9.28 14.71
CA ALA A 71 13.66 9.03 15.26
C ALA A 71 14.33 10.33 15.72
N LYS A 72 14.08 11.44 15.02
CA LYS A 72 14.64 12.76 15.35
C LYS A 72 14.27 13.21 16.76
N GLN A 73 13.11 12.79 17.24
CA GLN A 73 12.62 13.17 18.58
C GLN A 73 13.39 12.47 19.70
N GLU A 74 14.13 11.42 19.36
CA GLU A 74 14.91 10.65 20.34
C GLU A 74 16.37 11.09 20.35
N THR A 75 16.89 11.34 21.54
CA THR A 75 18.30 11.73 21.73
C THR A 75 19.20 10.52 21.84
N ASP A 76 18.68 9.38 22.32
CA ASP A 76 19.43 8.16 22.48
C ASP A 76 19.49 7.39 21.15
N ARG A 77 20.70 7.10 20.67
CA ARG A 77 20.90 6.36 19.42
C ARG A 77 20.26 4.98 19.46
N ARG A 78 20.23 4.33 20.63
CA ARG A 78 19.60 3.01 20.77
C ARG A 78 18.10 3.10 20.50
N GLU A 79 17.45 4.13 21.01
CA GLU A 79 16.03 4.36 20.77
C GLU A 79 15.75 4.71 19.32
N ARG A 80 16.61 5.53 18.70
CA ARG A 80 16.53 5.82 17.26
C ARG A 80 16.66 4.54 16.43
N ALA A 81 17.59 3.65 16.82
CA ALA A 81 17.77 2.38 16.12
C ALA A 81 16.53 1.48 16.21
N LYS A 82 15.86 1.46 17.36
CA LYS A 82 14.63 0.70 17.55
C LYS A 82 13.52 1.19 16.62
N ILE A 83 13.36 2.51 16.53
CA ILE A 83 12.37 3.13 15.66
C ILE A 83 12.67 2.81 14.19
N ALA A 84 13.93 2.96 13.78
CA ALA A 84 14.34 2.66 12.41
C ALA A 84 14.04 1.20 12.04
N ARG A 85 14.42 0.26 12.90
CA ARG A 85 14.18 -1.18 12.67
C ARG A 85 12.71 -1.51 12.62
N ALA A 86 11.90 -0.91 13.50
CA ALA A 86 10.45 -1.11 13.50
C ALA A 86 9.84 -0.67 12.16
N GLY A 87 10.40 0.37 11.54
CA GLY A 87 9.98 0.83 10.22
C GLY A 87 10.60 0.06 9.06
N GLY A 88 11.49 -0.90 9.36
CA GLY A 88 12.15 -1.70 8.34
C GLY A 88 13.43 -1.11 7.77
N TYR A 89 14.03 -0.14 8.47
CA TYR A 89 15.25 0.55 8.03
C TYR A 89 16.39 0.34 9.02
N THR A 90 17.61 0.59 8.56
CA THR A 90 18.78 0.65 9.46
C THR A 90 18.87 2.04 10.08
N VAL A 91 19.46 2.13 11.27
CA VAL A 91 19.67 3.44 11.90
C VAL A 91 20.56 4.33 11.04
N LYS A 92 21.56 3.75 10.39
CA LYS A 92 22.49 4.48 9.50
C LYS A 92 21.73 5.12 8.33
N PHE A 93 20.80 4.38 7.71
CA PHE A 93 19.99 4.91 6.61
C PHE A 93 19.14 6.08 7.09
N ILE A 94 18.48 5.94 8.23
CA ILE A 94 17.61 6.99 8.78
C ILE A 94 18.44 8.23 9.18
N GLU A 95 19.63 8.05 9.77
CA GLU A 95 20.53 9.15 10.06
C GLU A 95 20.95 9.88 8.78
N GLY A 96 21.17 9.13 7.69
CA GLY A 96 21.43 9.70 6.38
C GLY A 96 20.30 10.55 5.84
N VAL A 97 19.06 10.11 6.02
CA VAL A 97 17.87 10.90 5.62
C VAL A 97 17.83 12.22 6.39
N LEU A 98 18.07 12.17 7.70
CA LEU A 98 18.07 13.38 8.55
C LEU A 98 19.19 14.34 8.14
N SER A 99 20.39 13.84 7.87
CA SER A 99 21.52 14.65 7.42
C SER A 99 21.24 15.35 6.11
N LYS A 100 20.68 14.63 5.15
CA LYS A 100 20.32 15.17 3.84
C LYS A 100 19.29 16.29 3.97
N ARG A 101 18.27 16.09 4.80
CA ARG A 101 17.23 17.12 5.03
C ARG A 101 17.80 18.36 5.69
N ARG A 102 18.73 18.18 6.62
CA ARG A 102 19.42 19.32 7.27
C ARG A 102 20.20 20.14 6.25
N LYS A 103 20.94 19.48 5.36
CA LYS A 103 21.70 20.16 4.30
C LYS A 103 20.79 20.93 3.35
N GLU A 104 19.66 20.36 2.97
CA GLU A 104 18.69 21.02 2.11
C GLU A 104 18.12 22.27 2.77
N ASN A 105 17.86 22.23 4.08
CA ASN A 105 17.36 23.38 4.83
C ASN A 105 18.42 24.47 5.01
N GLU A 106 19.69 24.09 5.14
CA GLU A 106 20.80 25.04 5.29
C GLU A 106 21.17 25.74 3.98
N SER A 107 20.81 25.17 2.83
CA SER A 107 21.16 25.74 1.52
C SER A 107 20.18 26.79 1.01
N GLU A 108 19.17 27.12 1.80
CA GLU A 108 18.28 28.25 1.51
C GLU A 108 18.91 29.56 2.08
#